data_c39435fc7d8d6926735b8c30e7d3455d
#
_entry.id   c39435fc7d8d6926735b8c30e7d3455d
#
_cell.length_a   1.000
_cell.length_b   1.000
_cell.length_c   1.000
_cell.angle_alpha   90.00
_cell.angle_beta   90.00
_cell.angle_gamma   90.00
#
_symmetry.space_group_name_H-M   'P 1'
#
loop_
_entity.id
_entity.type
_entity.pdbx_description
1 polymer ?
#
loop_
_entity_poly.entity_id
_entity_poly.type
_entity_poly.pdbx_seq_one_letter_code
_entity_poly.pdbx_strand_id
1 'polypeptide(L)'
;HWRDWSSDVCSSDLAFFGGACTRGIYDNMKTAVETVFVGKDRQYNRRFLQMCSHYLVQPVACTPASGWEKGQVENQVGLVRERFFTPRLRFKTYAELNAWLADKCLAWAKAHRHVEQPERTIWEVFEAERGSLVPYAGRFDGFHTVPASVSKTCTVRFDNNKYSVLSTAVGRPVEVQAYAERVVIRQDGVTVAEHARCFGRNETIYDPWHYVPVLARKPGALRNGAPFQDWELPPAMERVRRRLKAADDGDRQMVSILTAVLGDGLDVVEAACQQALAENVCSSAVILNILARRRDPAPAITIITPDALRLQHEPRADCARYDTLRRAS
;
A
#
# COMPACT_ATOMS: atom_id res chain seq x y z
N HIS A 1 10.87 -16.97 -7.24
CA HIS A 1 10.05 -16.05 -8.07
C HIS A 1 8.91 -16.71 -8.84
N TRP A 2 9.04 -17.95 -9.27
CA TRP A 2 8.02 -18.67 -10.07
C TRP A 2 6.81 -19.16 -9.25
N ARG A 3 6.93 -19.26 -7.92
CA ARG A 3 5.87 -19.83 -7.06
C ARG A 3 4.68 -18.91 -6.81
N ASP A 4 4.85 -17.60 -6.96
CA ASP A 4 3.80 -16.61 -6.67
C ASP A 4 3.00 -16.24 -7.92
N TRP A 5 3.56 -16.43 -9.10
CA TRP A 5 3.00 -15.99 -10.37
C TRP A 5 1.70 -16.71 -10.75
N SER A 6 1.57 -18.00 -10.43
CA SER A 6 0.40 -18.80 -10.86
C SER A 6 -0.92 -18.32 -10.25
N SER A 7 -0.93 -17.83 -9.00
CA SER A 7 -2.16 -17.33 -8.37
C SER A 7 -2.62 -15.98 -8.93
N ASP A 8 -1.68 -15.12 -9.33
CA ASP A 8 -2.01 -13.82 -9.95
C ASP A 8 -2.55 -13.99 -11.37
N VAL A 9 -1.99 -14.90 -12.16
CA VAL A 9 -2.51 -15.23 -13.50
C VAL A 9 -3.93 -15.75 -13.42
N CYS A 10 -4.21 -16.73 -12.55
CA CYS A 10 -5.57 -17.24 -12.37
C CYS A 10 -6.53 -16.13 -11.93
N SER A 11 -6.12 -15.23 -11.04
CA SER A 11 -6.96 -14.11 -10.60
C SER A 11 -7.31 -13.15 -11.73
N SER A 12 -6.37 -12.86 -12.63
CA SER A 12 -6.61 -11.97 -13.78
C SER A 12 -7.52 -12.61 -14.82
N ASP A 13 -7.37 -13.91 -15.07
CA ASP A 13 -8.23 -14.66 -16.00
C ASP A 13 -9.67 -14.72 -15.47
N LEU A 14 -9.87 -15.05 -14.20
CA LEU A 14 -11.20 -15.08 -13.57
C LEU A 14 -11.87 -13.71 -13.51
N ALA A 15 -11.08 -12.62 -13.35
CA ALA A 15 -11.58 -11.26 -13.46
C ALA A 15 -12.04 -10.92 -14.86
N PHE A 16 -11.31 -11.36 -15.89
CA PHE A 16 -11.69 -11.18 -17.30
C PHE A 16 -13.01 -11.89 -17.63
N PHE A 17 -13.18 -13.13 -17.19
CA PHE A 17 -14.41 -13.89 -17.40
C PHE A 17 -15.55 -13.42 -16.49
N GLY A 18 -15.28 -12.65 -15.45
CA GLY A 18 -16.28 -12.18 -14.47
C GLY A 18 -16.77 -13.26 -13.52
N GLY A 19 -16.09 -14.41 -13.47
CA GLY A 19 -16.45 -15.54 -12.62
C GLY A 19 -15.53 -16.73 -12.76
N ALA A 20 -15.80 -17.77 -11.97
CA ALA A 20 -15.03 -19.00 -11.92
C ALA A 20 -15.92 -20.21 -12.27
N CYS A 21 -15.36 -21.24 -12.90
CA CYS A 21 -16.02 -22.54 -13.02
C CYS A 21 -15.99 -23.26 -11.66
N THR A 22 -16.99 -24.11 -11.39
CA THR A 22 -17.07 -24.89 -10.14
C THR A 22 -15.99 -25.96 -10.03
N ARG A 23 -15.37 -26.36 -11.15
CA ARG A 23 -14.34 -27.39 -11.23
C ARG A 23 -13.21 -26.93 -12.14
N GLY A 24 -11.98 -26.96 -11.64
CA GLY A 24 -10.77 -26.64 -12.41
C GLY A 24 -9.85 -27.84 -12.55
N ILE A 25 -9.39 -28.13 -13.77
CA ILE A 25 -8.40 -29.18 -14.05
C ILE A 25 -7.02 -28.54 -14.08
N TYR A 26 -6.12 -29.04 -13.25
CA TYR A 26 -4.79 -28.47 -13.07
C TYR A 26 -3.69 -29.50 -13.37
N ASP A 27 -2.62 -29.02 -13.95
CA ASP A 27 -1.41 -29.82 -14.13
C ASP A 27 -0.73 -30.12 -12.78
N ASN A 28 0.07 -31.20 -12.77
CA ASN A 28 0.88 -31.60 -11.62
C ASN A 28 2.13 -30.69 -11.44
N MET A 29 1.97 -29.37 -11.61
CA MET A 29 3.04 -28.40 -11.35
C MET A 29 3.31 -28.28 -9.86
N LYS A 30 4.59 -28.08 -9.49
CA LYS A 30 5.00 -27.88 -8.08
C LYS A 30 4.31 -26.69 -7.39
N THR A 31 3.79 -25.74 -8.15
CA THR A 31 3.02 -24.61 -7.64
C THR A 31 1.61 -24.98 -7.18
N ALA A 32 1.03 -26.03 -7.74
CA ALA A 32 -0.30 -26.54 -7.41
C ALA A 32 -0.23 -27.81 -6.56
N VAL A 33 0.71 -28.71 -6.85
CA VAL A 33 0.82 -30.04 -6.23
C VAL A 33 2.18 -30.18 -5.55
N GLU A 34 2.21 -30.42 -4.24
CA GLU A 34 3.45 -30.68 -3.49
C GLU A 34 3.91 -32.12 -3.64
N THR A 35 2.98 -33.06 -3.59
CA THR A 35 3.27 -34.50 -3.66
C THR A 35 2.25 -35.21 -4.55
N VAL A 36 2.75 -36.03 -5.44
CA VAL A 36 1.97 -36.90 -6.33
C VAL A 36 2.03 -38.33 -5.77
N PHE A 37 0.88 -38.86 -5.39
CA PHE A 37 0.75 -40.25 -4.96
C PHE A 37 0.33 -41.15 -6.15
N VAL A 38 0.28 -42.46 -5.94
CA VAL A 38 -0.22 -43.41 -6.94
C VAL A 38 -1.71 -43.12 -7.22
N GLY A 39 -2.09 -43.08 -8.50
CA GLY A 39 -3.45 -42.77 -8.92
C GLY A 39 -3.75 -41.26 -8.98
N LYS A 40 -4.91 -40.85 -8.51
CA LYS A 40 -5.37 -39.45 -8.53
C LYS A 40 -5.17 -38.70 -7.23
N ASP A 41 -4.65 -39.35 -6.18
CA ASP A 41 -4.41 -38.72 -4.92
C ASP A 41 -3.25 -37.72 -5.00
N ARG A 42 -3.45 -36.54 -4.46
CA ARG A 42 -2.51 -35.42 -4.49
C ARG A 42 -2.48 -34.71 -3.15
N GLN A 43 -1.30 -34.29 -2.75
CA GLN A 43 -1.15 -33.27 -1.71
C GLN A 43 -0.96 -31.92 -2.43
N TYR A 44 -2.00 -31.12 -2.39
CA TYR A 44 -1.98 -29.79 -3.00
C TYR A 44 -1.20 -28.81 -2.14
N ASN A 45 -0.57 -27.84 -2.79
CA ASN A 45 0.03 -26.68 -2.12
C ASN A 45 -1.04 -25.91 -1.35
N ARG A 46 -0.74 -25.57 -0.09
CA ARG A 46 -1.69 -24.89 0.81
C ARG A 46 -2.21 -23.56 0.22
N ARG A 47 -1.33 -22.76 -0.40
CA ARG A 47 -1.70 -21.49 -1.03
C ARG A 47 -2.59 -21.69 -2.25
N PHE A 48 -2.31 -22.72 -3.04
CA PHE A 48 -3.16 -23.11 -4.15
C PHE A 48 -4.57 -23.49 -3.68
N LEU A 49 -4.70 -24.27 -2.59
CA LEU A 49 -5.99 -24.61 -2.01
C LEU A 49 -6.73 -23.38 -1.46
N GLN A 50 -6.02 -22.42 -0.87
CA GLN A 50 -6.60 -21.16 -0.42
C GLN A 50 -7.18 -20.35 -1.60
N MET A 51 -6.48 -20.31 -2.73
CA MET A 51 -6.96 -19.69 -3.96
C MET A 51 -8.20 -20.40 -4.51
N CYS A 52 -8.16 -21.74 -4.59
CA CYS A 52 -9.32 -22.53 -5.02
C CYS A 52 -10.53 -22.30 -4.10
N SER A 53 -10.32 -22.24 -2.79
CA SER A 53 -11.38 -21.97 -1.81
C SER A 53 -11.94 -20.54 -1.94
N HIS A 54 -11.08 -19.55 -2.21
CA HIS A 54 -11.51 -18.17 -2.43
C HIS A 54 -12.45 -18.04 -3.61
N TYR A 55 -12.19 -18.76 -4.71
CA TYR A 55 -13.00 -18.75 -5.91
C TYR A 55 -14.06 -19.86 -5.97
N LEU A 56 -14.20 -20.68 -4.93
CA LEU A 56 -15.10 -21.82 -4.84
C LEU A 56 -14.89 -22.86 -5.97
N VAL A 57 -13.65 -23.04 -6.39
CA VAL A 57 -13.23 -23.98 -7.42
C VAL A 57 -12.80 -25.30 -6.79
N GLN A 58 -13.37 -26.41 -7.23
CA GLN A 58 -12.91 -27.75 -6.87
C GLN A 58 -11.69 -28.11 -7.75
N PRO A 59 -10.47 -28.23 -7.18
CA PRO A 59 -9.30 -28.61 -7.96
C PRO A 59 -9.32 -30.09 -8.31
N VAL A 60 -9.01 -30.40 -9.56
CA VAL A 60 -8.80 -31.76 -10.05
C VAL A 60 -7.44 -31.82 -10.73
N ALA A 61 -6.56 -32.72 -10.27
CA ALA A 61 -5.27 -32.89 -10.89
C ALA A 61 -5.36 -33.80 -12.11
N CYS A 62 -4.56 -33.50 -13.15
CA CYS A 62 -4.38 -34.40 -14.28
C CYS A 62 -3.78 -35.75 -13.83
N THR A 63 -4.12 -36.82 -14.54
CA THR A 63 -3.51 -38.13 -14.33
C THR A 63 -2.03 -38.06 -14.72
N PRO A 64 -1.08 -38.65 -13.93
CA PRO A 64 0.33 -38.67 -14.31
C PRO A 64 0.52 -39.31 -15.66
N ALA A 65 1.40 -38.74 -16.46
CA ALA A 65 1.76 -39.23 -17.80
C ALA A 65 0.62 -39.29 -18.84
N SER A 66 -0.53 -38.62 -18.58
CA SER A 66 -1.67 -38.59 -19.50
C SER A 66 -1.63 -37.28 -20.34
N GLY A 67 -0.73 -37.24 -21.33
CA GLY A 67 -0.57 -36.11 -22.24
C GLY A 67 -1.84 -35.78 -23.04
N TRP A 68 -2.74 -36.71 -23.24
CA TRP A 68 -4.01 -36.54 -23.96
C TRP A 68 -5.00 -35.61 -23.21
N GLU A 69 -4.94 -35.55 -21.87
CA GLU A 69 -5.73 -34.62 -21.05
C GLU A 69 -5.32 -33.14 -21.29
N LYS A 70 -4.11 -32.92 -21.82
CA LYS A 70 -3.54 -31.60 -22.12
C LYS A 70 -3.52 -31.22 -23.60
N GLY A 71 -3.78 -32.13 -24.49
CA GLY A 71 -3.60 -31.94 -25.93
C GLY A 71 -4.33 -30.72 -26.49
N GLN A 72 -5.50 -30.38 -25.94
CA GLN A 72 -6.24 -29.18 -26.35
C GLN A 72 -5.50 -27.89 -25.92
N VAL A 73 -4.99 -27.82 -24.70
CA VAL A 73 -4.30 -26.62 -24.19
C VAL A 73 -2.98 -26.38 -24.92
N GLU A 74 -2.18 -27.42 -25.15
CA GLU A 74 -0.92 -27.31 -25.87
C GLU A 74 -1.12 -26.86 -27.33
N ASN A 75 -2.12 -27.41 -28.02
CA ASN A 75 -2.48 -26.97 -29.36
C ASN A 75 -2.92 -25.50 -29.39
N GLN A 76 -3.70 -25.03 -28.41
CA GLN A 76 -4.12 -23.64 -28.31
C GLN A 76 -2.95 -22.68 -28.11
N VAL A 77 -1.94 -23.05 -27.32
CA VAL A 77 -0.71 -22.23 -27.15
C VAL A 77 0.00 -22.01 -28.49
N GLY A 78 0.13 -23.07 -29.31
CA GLY A 78 0.70 -22.96 -30.65
C GLY A 78 -0.10 -22.00 -31.55
N LEU A 79 -1.40 -22.20 -31.61
CA LEU A 79 -2.31 -21.36 -32.40
C LEU A 79 -2.30 -19.89 -31.96
N VAL A 80 -2.28 -19.62 -30.67
CA VAL A 80 -2.20 -18.24 -30.13
C VAL A 80 -0.89 -17.58 -30.54
N ARG A 81 0.24 -18.30 -30.47
CA ARG A 81 1.56 -17.78 -30.87
C ARG A 81 1.59 -17.43 -32.35
N GLU A 82 1.13 -18.30 -33.21
CA GLU A 82 1.11 -18.05 -34.67
C GLU A 82 0.16 -16.89 -35.01
N ARG A 83 -1.02 -16.87 -34.40
CA ARG A 83 -2.07 -15.91 -34.74
C ARG A 83 -1.79 -14.50 -34.24
N PHE A 84 -1.32 -14.37 -33.00
CA PHE A 84 -1.20 -13.05 -32.35
C PHE A 84 0.26 -12.57 -32.23
N PHE A 85 1.26 -13.46 -32.31
CA PHE A 85 2.66 -13.07 -32.12
C PHE A 85 3.53 -13.21 -33.37
N THR A 86 2.90 -13.45 -34.51
CA THR A 86 3.56 -13.50 -35.81
C THR A 86 2.93 -12.46 -36.75
N PRO A 87 3.70 -11.52 -37.34
CA PRO A 87 5.15 -11.27 -37.13
C PRO A 87 5.47 -10.75 -35.74
N ARG A 88 6.78 -10.77 -35.38
CA ARG A 88 7.25 -10.36 -34.04
C ARG A 88 6.78 -8.96 -33.67
N LEU A 89 6.04 -8.86 -32.57
CA LEU A 89 5.51 -7.62 -32.02
C LEU A 89 6.57 -6.81 -31.26
N ARG A 90 6.37 -5.50 -31.20
CA ARG A 90 7.18 -4.58 -30.40
C ARG A 90 6.28 -3.64 -29.63
N PHE A 91 6.38 -3.67 -28.29
CA PHE A 91 5.67 -2.79 -27.37
C PHE A 91 6.67 -2.14 -26.42
N LYS A 92 6.32 -0.98 -25.87
CA LYS A 92 7.15 -0.28 -24.88
C LYS A 92 7.02 -0.94 -23.49
N THR A 93 5.85 -1.43 -23.15
CA THR A 93 5.55 -2.02 -21.85
C THR A 93 4.72 -3.30 -21.99
N TYR A 94 4.78 -4.15 -20.96
CA TYR A 94 3.89 -5.32 -20.87
C TYR A 94 2.41 -4.92 -20.72
N ALA A 95 2.11 -3.76 -20.12
CA ALA A 95 0.75 -3.26 -20.00
C ALA A 95 0.13 -2.97 -21.37
N GLU A 96 0.88 -2.32 -22.29
CA GLU A 96 0.45 -2.10 -23.67
C GLU A 96 0.23 -3.41 -24.42
N LEU A 97 1.14 -4.38 -24.24
CA LEU A 97 1.02 -5.70 -24.86
C LEU A 97 -0.25 -6.41 -24.37
N ASN A 98 -0.50 -6.41 -23.06
CA ASN A 98 -1.66 -7.09 -22.46
C ASN A 98 -2.99 -6.45 -22.90
N ALA A 99 -3.06 -5.12 -22.94
CA ALA A 99 -4.24 -4.41 -23.44
C ALA A 99 -4.53 -4.76 -24.92
N TRP A 100 -3.51 -4.70 -25.77
CA TRP A 100 -3.62 -5.06 -27.18
C TRP A 100 -4.05 -6.52 -27.35
N LEU A 101 -3.48 -7.45 -26.57
CA LEU A 101 -3.81 -8.88 -26.65
C LEU A 101 -5.26 -9.14 -26.22
N ALA A 102 -5.72 -8.50 -25.16
CA ALA A 102 -7.12 -8.59 -24.70
C ALA A 102 -8.09 -8.16 -25.80
N ASP A 103 -7.85 -7.02 -26.46
CA ASP A 103 -8.66 -6.55 -27.57
C ASP A 103 -8.66 -7.52 -28.74
N LYS A 104 -7.51 -8.12 -29.08
CA LYS A 104 -7.41 -9.13 -30.15
C LYS A 104 -8.15 -10.41 -29.81
N CYS A 105 -8.04 -10.90 -28.58
CA CYS A 105 -8.77 -12.08 -28.13
C CYS A 105 -10.29 -11.87 -28.20
N LEU A 106 -10.77 -10.70 -27.74
CA LEU A 106 -12.18 -10.34 -27.82
C LEU A 106 -12.68 -10.24 -29.26
N ALA A 107 -11.93 -9.54 -30.12
CA ALA A 107 -12.28 -9.40 -31.54
C ALA A 107 -12.34 -10.78 -32.23
N TRP A 108 -11.38 -11.66 -31.90
CA TRP A 108 -11.37 -13.01 -32.42
C TRP A 108 -12.61 -13.80 -31.97
N ALA A 109 -12.92 -13.82 -30.67
CA ALA A 109 -14.06 -14.55 -30.13
C ALA A 109 -15.40 -14.09 -30.70
N LYS A 110 -15.54 -12.80 -31.02
CA LYS A 110 -16.73 -12.21 -31.66
C LYS A 110 -16.85 -12.52 -33.16
N ALA A 111 -15.70 -12.71 -33.83
CA ALA A 111 -15.69 -12.93 -35.28
C ALA A 111 -15.75 -14.41 -35.69
N HIS A 112 -15.39 -15.32 -34.78
CA HIS A 112 -15.24 -16.74 -35.12
C HIS A 112 -16.34 -17.59 -34.50
N ARG A 113 -16.76 -18.62 -35.26
CA ARG A 113 -17.77 -19.58 -34.85
C ARG A 113 -17.24 -20.55 -33.80
N HIS A 114 -18.11 -20.93 -32.86
CA HIS A 114 -17.78 -21.93 -31.85
C HIS A 114 -17.67 -23.32 -32.51
N VAL A 115 -16.72 -24.15 -32.10
CA VAL A 115 -16.42 -25.44 -32.73
C VAL A 115 -17.57 -26.42 -32.59
N GLU A 116 -18.22 -26.48 -31.43
CA GLU A 116 -19.34 -27.40 -31.13
C GLU A 116 -20.69 -26.79 -31.42
N GLN A 117 -20.79 -25.48 -31.55
CA GLN A 117 -22.02 -24.72 -31.86
C GLN A 117 -21.76 -23.77 -33.04
N PRO A 118 -21.62 -24.28 -34.27
CA PRO A 118 -21.18 -23.48 -35.43
C PRO A 118 -22.18 -22.38 -35.87
N GLU A 119 -23.40 -22.44 -35.38
CA GLU A 119 -24.42 -21.39 -35.60
C GLU A 119 -24.16 -20.12 -34.76
N ARG A 120 -23.34 -20.23 -33.68
CA ARG A 120 -23.02 -19.14 -32.75
C ARG A 120 -21.56 -18.82 -32.79
N THR A 121 -21.20 -17.57 -32.42
CA THR A 121 -19.81 -17.17 -32.20
C THR A 121 -19.32 -17.70 -30.87
N ILE A 122 -17.99 -17.75 -30.71
CA ILE A 122 -17.36 -18.11 -29.42
C ILE A 122 -17.84 -17.17 -28.32
N TRP A 123 -17.97 -15.88 -28.64
CA TRP A 123 -18.41 -14.87 -27.68
C TRP A 123 -19.90 -15.07 -27.27
N GLU A 124 -20.79 -15.38 -28.23
CA GLU A 124 -22.21 -15.64 -27.94
C GLU A 124 -22.40 -16.88 -27.05
N VAL A 125 -21.59 -17.91 -27.23
CA VAL A 125 -21.61 -19.10 -26.36
C VAL A 125 -21.14 -18.73 -24.96
N PHE A 126 -20.01 -17.98 -24.83
CA PHE A 126 -19.52 -17.51 -23.55
C PHE A 126 -20.55 -16.62 -22.81
N GLU A 127 -21.20 -15.69 -23.49
CA GLU A 127 -22.24 -14.84 -22.88
C GLU A 127 -23.39 -15.66 -22.31
N ALA A 128 -23.77 -16.73 -22.99
CA ALA A 128 -24.84 -17.64 -22.52
C ALA A 128 -24.37 -18.46 -21.28
N GLU A 129 -23.10 -18.87 -21.23
CA GLU A 129 -22.53 -19.62 -20.11
C GLU A 129 -22.22 -18.76 -18.90
N ARG A 130 -22.00 -17.46 -19.10
CA ARG A 130 -21.56 -16.52 -18.06
C ARG A 130 -22.47 -16.52 -16.82
N GLY A 131 -23.77 -16.73 -17.00
CA GLY A 131 -24.74 -16.82 -15.91
C GLY A 131 -24.57 -18.06 -15.01
N SER A 132 -23.87 -19.10 -15.49
CA SER A 132 -23.58 -20.32 -14.72
C SER A 132 -22.25 -20.29 -13.95
N LEU A 133 -21.42 -19.26 -14.17
CA LEU A 133 -20.18 -19.09 -13.44
C LEU A 133 -20.45 -18.68 -12.00
N VAL A 134 -19.60 -19.14 -11.08
CA VAL A 134 -19.53 -18.59 -9.72
C VAL A 134 -19.05 -17.14 -9.83
N PRO A 135 -19.77 -16.16 -9.28
CA PRO A 135 -19.40 -14.75 -9.40
C PRO A 135 -17.97 -14.47 -8.93
N TYR A 136 -17.26 -13.59 -9.63
CA TYR A 136 -15.90 -13.21 -9.26
C TYR A 136 -15.89 -12.51 -7.90
N ALA A 137 -15.18 -13.10 -6.93
CA ALA A 137 -15.10 -12.63 -5.55
C ALA A 137 -14.00 -11.58 -5.29
N GLY A 138 -13.41 -11.00 -6.35
CA GLY A 138 -12.27 -10.11 -6.24
C GLY A 138 -10.92 -10.85 -6.39
N ARG A 139 -9.83 -10.08 -6.46
CA ARG A 139 -8.47 -10.65 -6.61
C ARG A 139 -8.10 -11.46 -5.36
N PHE A 140 -7.58 -12.67 -5.55
CA PHE A 140 -6.98 -13.44 -4.47
C PHE A 140 -5.65 -12.81 -4.07
N ASP A 141 -5.62 -12.26 -2.87
CA ASP A 141 -4.43 -11.59 -2.31
C ASP A 141 -3.69 -12.55 -1.36
N GLY A 142 -3.11 -13.58 -1.95
CA GLY A 142 -2.35 -14.59 -1.21
C GLY A 142 -0.95 -14.12 -0.85
N PHE A 143 -0.48 -14.49 0.33
CA PHE A 143 0.87 -14.17 0.81
C PHE A 143 1.61 -15.40 1.32
N HIS A 144 2.92 -15.32 1.32
CA HIS A 144 3.82 -16.28 1.95
C HIS A 144 4.34 -15.69 3.26
N THR A 145 4.20 -16.44 4.35
CA THR A 145 4.67 -15.99 5.67
C THR A 145 6.08 -16.50 5.94
N VAL A 146 6.97 -15.61 6.35
CA VAL A 146 8.33 -15.92 6.79
C VAL A 146 8.57 -15.29 8.15
N PRO A 147 8.96 -16.07 9.18
CA PRO A 147 9.39 -15.50 10.45
C PRO A 147 10.71 -14.77 10.28
N ALA A 148 10.82 -13.61 10.90
CA ALA A 148 12.02 -12.78 10.85
C ALA A 148 12.25 -12.06 12.18
N SER A 149 13.44 -11.47 12.32
CA SER A 149 13.81 -10.63 13.47
C SER A 149 14.09 -9.20 13.04
N VAL A 150 13.77 -8.25 13.92
CA VAL A 150 14.03 -6.83 13.70
C VAL A 150 15.43 -6.50 14.18
N SER A 151 16.24 -5.90 13.32
CA SER A 151 17.58 -5.41 13.66
C SER A 151 17.52 -4.18 14.58
N LYS A 152 18.62 -3.87 15.26
CA LYS A 152 18.75 -2.64 16.07
C LYS A 152 18.60 -1.34 15.26
N THR A 153 18.72 -1.43 13.95
CA THR A 153 18.51 -0.30 13.00
C THR A 153 17.09 -0.26 12.44
N CYS A 154 16.13 -0.90 13.11
CA CYS A 154 14.72 -0.92 12.72
C CYS A 154 14.50 -1.48 11.29
N THR A 155 15.23 -2.52 10.91
CA THR A 155 15.07 -3.18 9.60
C THR A 155 14.88 -4.68 9.73
N VAL A 156 14.12 -5.25 8.81
CA VAL A 156 13.89 -6.68 8.65
C VAL A 156 14.48 -7.12 7.32
N ARG A 157 15.16 -8.27 7.29
CA ARG A 157 15.69 -8.86 6.05
C ARG A 157 14.65 -9.78 5.43
N PHE A 158 14.38 -9.55 4.15
CA PHE A 158 13.56 -10.44 3.35
C PHE A 158 14.03 -10.38 1.89
N ASP A 159 14.12 -11.54 1.23
CA ASP A 159 14.46 -11.70 -0.21
C ASP A 159 15.72 -10.91 -0.63
N ASN A 160 16.80 -11.02 0.16
CA ASN A 160 18.09 -10.31 0.02
C ASN A 160 18.02 -8.77 0.15
N ASN A 161 16.90 -8.22 0.58
CA ASN A 161 16.70 -6.79 0.81
C ASN A 161 16.42 -6.51 2.29
N LYS A 162 16.47 -5.25 2.67
CA LYS A 162 16.09 -4.78 4.01
C LYS A 162 14.91 -3.84 3.89
N TYR A 163 13.93 -4.03 4.77
CA TYR A 163 12.73 -3.20 4.85
C TYR A 163 12.64 -2.57 6.24
N SER A 164 12.42 -1.27 6.30
CA SER A 164 12.26 -0.60 7.58
C SER A 164 10.94 -0.97 8.25
N VAL A 165 10.93 -0.95 9.57
CA VAL A 165 9.75 -1.17 10.40
C VAL A 165 9.66 -0.10 11.48
N LEU A 166 8.47 0.09 12.05
CA LEU A 166 8.29 0.96 13.21
C LEU A 166 9.36 0.68 14.26
N SER A 167 10.01 1.72 14.76
CA SER A 167 11.07 1.61 15.76
C SER A 167 10.63 0.93 17.06
N THR A 168 9.33 0.90 17.34
CA THR A 168 8.74 0.19 18.47
C THR A 168 8.77 -1.34 18.33
N ALA A 169 8.97 -1.85 17.12
CA ALA A 169 9.03 -3.29 16.84
C ALA A 169 10.40 -3.94 17.15
N VAL A 170 11.42 -3.14 17.45
CA VAL A 170 12.79 -3.63 17.73
C VAL A 170 12.82 -4.57 18.93
N GLY A 171 13.58 -5.66 18.81
CA GLY A 171 13.84 -6.61 19.89
C GLY A 171 12.81 -7.74 20.04
N ARG A 172 11.79 -7.79 19.19
CA ARG A 172 10.79 -8.86 19.17
C ARG A 172 10.69 -9.49 17.77
N PRO A 173 10.27 -10.76 17.66
CA PRO A 173 10.06 -11.41 16.37
C PRO A 173 8.91 -10.75 15.60
N VAL A 174 8.97 -10.88 14.29
CA VAL A 174 7.95 -10.39 13.36
C VAL A 174 7.64 -11.46 12.31
N GLU A 175 6.48 -11.35 11.69
CA GLU A 175 6.09 -12.12 10.53
C GLU A 175 6.13 -11.26 9.28
N VAL A 176 6.86 -11.70 8.27
CA VAL A 176 6.90 -11.08 6.95
C VAL A 176 5.87 -11.78 6.07
N GLN A 177 4.81 -11.09 5.70
CA GLN A 177 3.81 -11.54 4.74
C GLN A 177 4.19 -10.99 3.35
N ALA A 178 4.75 -11.86 2.52
CA ALA A 178 5.20 -11.49 1.19
C ALA A 178 4.07 -11.73 0.17
N TYR A 179 3.50 -10.67 -0.32
CA TYR A 179 2.55 -10.64 -1.44
C TYR A 179 3.29 -10.55 -2.77
N ALA A 180 2.56 -10.54 -3.87
CA ALA A 180 3.16 -10.41 -5.20
C ALA A 180 3.93 -9.09 -5.37
N GLU A 181 3.32 -7.96 -4.99
CA GLU A 181 3.84 -6.61 -5.23
C GLU A 181 4.18 -5.84 -3.96
N ARG A 182 3.83 -6.35 -2.78
CA ARG A 182 4.09 -5.71 -1.49
C ARG A 182 4.60 -6.68 -0.43
N VAL A 183 5.22 -6.13 0.58
CA VAL A 183 5.65 -6.83 1.79
C VAL A 183 4.98 -6.17 2.98
N VAL A 184 4.20 -6.94 3.73
CA VAL A 184 3.58 -6.49 4.98
C VAL A 184 4.28 -7.16 6.13
N ILE A 185 4.74 -6.40 7.10
CA ILE A 185 5.45 -6.92 8.29
C ILE A 185 4.55 -6.73 9.49
N ARG A 186 4.30 -7.82 10.19
CA ARG A 186 3.40 -7.84 11.34
C ARG A 186 4.10 -8.29 12.61
N GLN A 187 3.71 -7.71 13.72
CA GLN A 187 4.15 -8.08 15.06
C GLN A 187 2.92 -8.24 15.95
N ASP A 188 2.77 -9.40 16.58
CA ASP A 188 1.62 -9.70 17.45
C ASP A 188 0.25 -9.41 16.78
N GLY A 189 0.14 -9.71 15.49
CA GLY A 189 -1.07 -9.44 14.71
C GLY A 189 -1.26 -8.00 14.23
N VAL A 190 -0.41 -7.05 14.64
CA VAL A 190 -0.45 -5.64 14.22
C VAL A 190 0.54 -5.38 13.08
N THR A 191 0.13 -4.63 12.07
CA THR A 191 1.01 -4.21 10.98
C THR A 191 1.99 -3.15 11.49
N VAL A 192 3.29 -3.45 11.38
CA VAL A 192 4.39 -2.55 11.77
C VAL A 192 5.15 -1.98 10.59
N ALA A 193 4.90 -2.47 9.38
CA ALA A 193 5.33 -1.87 8.12
C ALA A 193 4.58 -2.47 6.94
N GLU A 194 4.45 -1.66 5.89
CA GLU A 194 4.05 -2.08 4.56
C GLU A 194 4.92 -1.36 3.53
N HIS A 195 5.48 -2.12 2.59
CA HIS A 195 6.36 -1.59 1.54
C HIS A 195 6.04 -2.20 0.19
N ALA A 196 6.30 -1.48 -0.88
CA ALA A 196 6.39 -2.10 -2.21
C ALA A 196 7.49 -3.16 -2.20
N ARG A 197 7.21 -4.34 -2.80
CA ARG A 197 8.19 -5.43 -2.88
C ARG A 197 9.31 -5.06 -3.83
N CYS A 198 10.54 -5.09 -3.34
CA CYS A 198 11.73 -4.88 -4.15
C CYS A 198 12.25 -6.22 -4.67
N PHE A 199 12.42 -6.32 -5.98
CA PHE A 199 12.96 -7.49 -6.68
C PHE A 199 14.47 -7.36 -6.97
N GLY A 200 15.10 -6.25 -6.58
CA GLY A 200 16.54 -6.05 -6.58
C GLY A 200 17.23 -6.88 -5.52
N ARG A 201 18.52 -6.60 -5.31
CA ARG A 201 19.32 -7.25 -4.26
C ARG A 201 20.14 -6.22 -3.51
N ASN A 202 20.29 -6.43 -2.20
CA ASN A 202 21.07 -5.59 -1.28
C ASN A 202 20.53 -4.16 -1.15
N GLU A 203 19.26 -3.93 -1.53
CA GLU A 203 18.59 -2.66 -1.35
C GLU A 203 18.11 -2.51 0.09
N THR A 204 18.02 -1.26 0.54
CA THR A 204 17.36 -0.94 1.81
C THR A 204 16.22 0.02 1.53
N ILE A 205 15.00 -0.44 1.77
CA ILE A 205 13.76 0.28 1.55
C ILE A 205 13.36 0.94 2.86
N TYR A 206 13.40 2.25 2.89
CA TYR A 206 13.07 3.04 4.07
C TYR A 206 11.68 3.68 3.93
N ASP A 207 10.94 3.66 5.05
CA ASP A 207 9.89 4.60 5.33
C ASP A 207 10.37 5.50 6.49
N PRO A 208 10.59 6.78 6.27
CA PRO A 208 11.10 7.70 7.29
C PRO A 208 10.19 7.79 8.52
N TRP A 209 8.88 7.60 8.35
CA TRP A 209 7.91 7.63 9.44
C TRP A 209 8.16 6.56 10.51
N HIS A 210 8.76 5.44 10.14
CA HIS A 210 9.14 4.39 11.07
C HIS A 210 10.15 4.84 12.14
N TYR A 211 10.92 5.88 11.85
CA TYR A 211 11.99 6.39 12.70
C TYR A 211 11.61 7.64 13.50
N VAL A 212 10.49 8.28 13.19
CA VAL A 212 10.05 9.52 13.88
C VAL A 212 10.00 9.34 15.40
N PRO A 213 9.49 8.23 15.98
CA PRO A 213 9.44 8.07 17.44
C PRO A 213 10.82 8.10 18.13
N VAL A 214 11.89 7.75 17.42
CA VAL A 214 13.25 7.73 17.99
C VAL A 214 14.05 8.98 17.69
N LEU A 215 13.58 9.85 16.76
CA LEU A 215 14.23 11.13 16.46
C LEU A 215 14.28 12.07 17.66
N ALA A 216 13.31 12.00 18.57
CA ALA A 216 13.31 12.81 19.80
C ALA A 216 14.59 12.63 20.63
N ARG A 217 15.18 11.42 20.61
CA ARG A 217 16.43 11.11 21.30
C ARG A 217 17.69 11.60 20.57
N LYS A 218 17.60 11.76 19.24
CA LYS A 218 18.71 12.16 18.39
C LYS A 218 18.25 13.04 17.22
N PRO A 219 17.79 14.29 17.48
CA PRO A 219 17.20 15.16 16.46
C PRO A 219 18.10 15.42 15.25
N GLY A 220 19.41 15.51 15.45
CA GLY A 220 20.39 15.71 14.37
C GLY A 220 20.44 14.58 13.33
N ALA A 221 19.87 13.40 13.64
CA ALA A 221 19.74 12.33 12.65
C ALA A 221 18.80 12.70 11.47
N LEU A 222 17.93 13.70 11.66
CA LEU A 222 17.07 14.21 10.60
C LEU A 222 17.85 14.81 9.41
N ARG A 223 19.06 15.30 9.65
CA ARG A 223 19.92 15.88 8.59
C ARG A 223 20.70 14.83 7.81
N ASN A 224 21.25 13.82 8.49
CA ASN A 224 22.26 12.93 7.92
C ASN A 224 21.87 11.46 7.97
N GLY A 225 20.74 11.11 8.55
CA GLY A 225 20.28 9.72 8.64
C GLY A 225 19.84 9.19 7.27
N ALA A 226 20.32 8.01 6.89
CA ALA A 226 19.96 7.38 5.62
C ALA A 226 18.43 7.32 5.34
N PRO A 227 17.55 7.08 6.33
CA PRO A 227 16.10 7.09 6.09
C PRO A 227 15.53 8.44 5.66
N PHE A 228 16.25 9.55 5.84
CA PHE A 228 15.72 10.91 5.65
C PHE A 228 16.38 11.66 4.48
N GLN A 229 17.31 11.05 3.74
CA GLN A 229 18.07 11.71 2.68
C GLN A 229 17.17 12.16 1.53
N ASP A 230 16.28 11.27 1.09
CA ASP A 230 15.36 11.52 -0.02
C ASP A 230 13.89 11.69 0.46
N TRP A 231 13.74 12.14 1.70
CA TRP A 231 12.41 12.30 2.28
C TRP A 231 11.72 13.57 1.79
N GLU A 232 10.70 13.38 0.99
CA GLU A 232 9.82 14.45 0.54
C GLU A 232 8.70 14.67 1.56
N LEU A 233 8.68 15.86 2.14
CA LEU A 233 7.60 16.32 3.02
C LEU A 233 6.58 17.13 2.24
N PRO A 234 5.31 17.21 2.72
CA PRO A 234 4.32 18.12 2.15
C PRO A 234 4.85 19.56 2.06
N PRO A 235 4.37 20.36 1.09
CA PRO A 235 4.98 21.65 0.74
C PRO A 235 5.09 22.67 1.89
N ALA A 236 4.12 22.74 2.80
CA ALA A 236 4.19 23.66 3.92
C ALA A 236 5.14 23.16 5.00
N MET A 237 5.13 21.86 5.31
CA MET A 237 6.09 21.26 6.24
C MET A 237 7.52 21.43 5.74
N GLU A 238 7.77 21.26 4.44
CA GLU A 238 9.11 21.49 3.88
C GLU A 238 9.53 22.96 3.97
N ARG A 239 8.62 23.91 3.77
CA ARG A 239 8.91 25.35 3.97
C ARG A 239 9.20 25.68 5.44
N VAL A 240 8.46 25.08 6.37
CA VAL A 240 8.72 25.21 7.81
C VAL A 240 10.09 24.62 8.15
N ARG A 241 10.42 23.43 7.65
CA ARG A 241 11.73 22.79 7.84
C ARG A 241 12.86 23.70 7.37
N ARG A 242 12.73 24.34 6.21
CA ARG A 242 13.75 25.27 5.69
C ARG A 242 13.93 26.51 6.58
N ARG A 243 12.82 27.07 7.10
CA ARG A 243 12.89 28.22 8.02
C ARG A 243 13.54 27.84 9.36
N LEU A 244 13.19 26.68 9.90
CA LEU A 244 13.75 26.19 11.16
C LEU A 244 15.24 25.82 11.07
N LYS A 245 15.78 25.53 9.90
CA LYS A 245 17.22 25.23 9.72
C LYS A 245 18.13 26.37 10.19
N ALA A 246 17.67 27.60 10.23
CA ALA A 246 18.44 28.76 10.71
C ALA A 246 18.53 28.85 12.24
N ALA A 247 17.71 28.13 12.99
CA ALA A 247 17.69 28.12 14.44
C ALA A 247 18.59 26.99 14.99
N ASP A 248 19.27 27.23 16.09
CA ASP A 248 20.14 26.24 16.75
C ASP A 248 19.41 24.97 17.17
N ASP A 249 18.14 25.10 17.55
CA ASP A 249 17.25 24.02 17.95
C ASP A 249 16.29 23.57 16.83
N GLY A 250 16.51 24.02 15.60
CA GLY A 250 15.60 23.81 14.47
C GLY A 250 15.25 22.35 14.19
N ASP A 251 16.23 21.44 14.32
CA ASP A 251 15.97 20.00 14.15
C ASP A 251 15.05 19.47 15.26
N ARG A 252 15.23 19.93 16.51
CA ARG A 252 14.38 19.52 17.64
C ARG A 252 12.97 20.02 17.45
N GLN A 253 12.79 21.25 16.98
CA GLN A 253 11.49 21.83 16.66
C GLN A 253 10.82 21.02 15.53
N MET A 254 11.54 20.71 14.44
CA MET A 254 11.00 19.93 13.36
C MET A 254 10.61 18.51 13.79
N VAL A 255 11.39 17.86 14.63
CA VAL A 255 11.05 16.55 15.21
C VAL A 255 9.77 16.61 16.03
N SER A 256 9.54 17.68 16.79
CA SER A 256 8.27 17.87 17.53
C SER A 256 7.07 17.95 16.60
N ILE A 257 7.20 18.66 15.46
CA ILE A 257 6.15 18.77 14.46
C ILE A 257 5.90 17.40 13.78
N LEU A 258 6.98 16.68 13.40
CA LEU A 258 6.87 15.34 12.82
C LEU A 258 6.21 14.35 13.80
N THR A 259 6.52 14.45 15.08
CA THR A 259 5.91 13.61 16.12
C THR A 259 4.40 13.86 16.23
N ALA A 260 3.95 15.12 16.05
CA ALA A 260 2.53 15.44 16.06
C ALA A 260 1.76 14.75 14.91
N VAL A 261 2.42 14.48 13.77
CA VAL A 261 1.80 13.76 12.65
C VAL A 261 1.34 12.36 13.05
N LEU A 262 2.06 11.69 13.95
CA LEU A 262 1.72 10.34 14.43
C LEU A 262 0.39 10.31 15.22
N GLY A 263 -0.01 11.43 15.79
CA GLY A 263 -1.27 11.53 16.55
C GLY A 263 -2.40 12.25 15.77
N ASP A 264 -2.06 13.31 15.04
CA ASP A 264 -3.04 14.19 14.38
C ASP A 264 -3.26 13.85 12.89
N GLY A 265 -2.34 13.12 12.30
CA GLY A 265 -2.34 12.85 10.86
C GLY A 265 -1.63 13.93 10.04
N LEU A 266 -1.18 13.53 8.85
CA LEU A 266 -0.33 14.35 7.98
C LEU A 266 -1.04 15.60 7.48
N ASP A 267 -2.28 15.48 7.02
CA ASP A 267 -3.05 16.59 6.43
C ASP A 267 -3.35 17.68 7.45
N VAL A 268 -3.64 17.28 8.69
CA VAL A 268 -3.96 18.22 9.78
C VAL A 268 -2.73 19.04 10.18
N VAL A 269 -1.56 18.38 10.27
CA VAL A 269 -0.30 19.05 10.59
C VAL A 269 0.17 19.93 9.43
N GLU A 270 0.01 19.48 8.19
CA GLU A 270 0.29 20.28 6.99
C GLU A 270 -0.55 21.58 6.99
N ALA A 271 -1.86 21.46 7.26
CA ALA A 271 -2.74 22.63 7.36
C ALA A 271 -2.37 23.58 8.52
N ALA A 272 -1.87 23.06 9.64
CA ALA A 272 -1.36 23.88 10.73
C ALA A 272 -0.05 24.60 10.34
N CYS A 273 0.82 23.93 9.60
CA CYS A 273 2.03 24.52 9.03
C CYS A 273 1.70 25.63 8.02
N GLN A 274 0.68 25.43 7.16
CA GLN A 274 0.21 26.46 6.22
C GLN A 274 -0.27 27.71 6.96
N GLN A 275 -1.05 27.55 8.02
CA GLN A 275 -1.53 28.65 8.84
C GLN A 275 -0.38 29.39 9.51
N ALA A 276 0.56 28.69 10.15
CA ALA A 276 1.73 29.30 10.78
C ALA A 276 2.61 30.10 9.79
N LEU A 277 2.72 29.59 8.55
CA LEU A 277 3.43 30.28 7.46
C LEU A 277 2.69 31.55 7.01
N ALA A 278 1.37 31.52 6.92
CA ALA A 278 0.55 32.68 6.55
C ALA A 278 0.64 33.80 7.62
N GLU A 279 0.67 33.42 8.89
CA GLU A 279 0.86 34.33 10.01
C GLU A 279 2.32 34.79 10.21
N ASN A 280 3.24 34.26 9.37
CA ASN A 280 4.68 34.52 9.41
C ASN A 280 5.36 34.15 10.75
N VAL A 281 4.80 33.22 11.51
CA VAL A 281 5.32 32.74 12.80
C VAL A 281 5.57 31.24 12.71
N CYS A 282 6.83 30.87 12.43
CA CYS A 282 7.22 29.47 12.25
C CYS A 282 8.02 28.96 13.45
N SER A 283 7.33 28.46 14.46
CA SER A 283 7.94 27.70 15.55
C SER A 283 7.11 26.46 15.87
N SER A 284 7.74 25.42 16.41
CA SER A 284 7.03 24.21 16.83
C SER A 284 5.94 24.52 17.86
N ALA A 285 6.20 25.45 18.79
CA ALA A 285 5.24 25.85 19.82
C ALA A 285 3.95 26.43 19.21
N VAL A 286 4.07 27.31 18.19
CA VAL A 286 2.91 27.88 17.50
C VAL A 286 2.13 26.81 16.74
N ILE A 287 2.83 25.93 15.98
CA ILE A 287 2.17 24.88 15.21
C ILE A 287 1.44 23.90 16.13
N LEU A 288 2.06 23.49 17.24
CA LEU A 288 1.43 22.62 18.23
C LEU A 288 0.25 23.30 18.93
N ASN A 289 0.31 24.61 19.17
CA ASN A 289 -0.81 25.37 19.70
C ASN A 289 -1.98 25.45 18.71
N ILE A 290 -1.72 25.64 17.41
CA ILE A 290 -2.73 25.59 16.36
C ILE A 290 -3.41 24.21 16.34
N LEU A 291 -2.63 23.13 16.44
CA LEU A 291 -3.16 21.76 16.51
C LEU A 291 -4.02 21.55 17.76
N ALA A 292 -3.56 22.01 18.93
CA ALA A 292 -4.32 21.90 20.17
C ALA A 292 -5.67 22.63 20.09
N ARG A 293 -5.71 23.84 19.52
CA ARG A 293 -6.97 24.60 19.28
C ARG A 293 -7.92 23.90 18.31
N ARG A 294 -7.40 23.15 17.34
CA ARG A 294 -8.24 22.39 16.40
C ARG A 294 -8.84 21.15 17.03
N ARG A 295 -8.11 20.50 17.96
CA ARG A 295 -8.61 19.33 18.70
C ARG A 295 -9.71 19.69 19.68
N ASP A 296 -9.54 20.82 20.37
CA ASP A 296 -10.46 21.32 21.38
C ASP A 296 -10.76 22.80 21.12
N PRO A 297 -11.63 23.09 20.14
CA PRO A 297 -12.01 24.45 19.85
C PRO A 297 -12.73 25.01 21.10
N ALA A 298 -12.17 26.10 21.66
CA ALA A 298 -12.78 26.76 22.79
C ALA A 298 -14.26 27.02 22.51
N PRO A 299 -15.18 26.60 23.39
CA PRO A 299 -16.58 26.86 23.20
C PRO A 299 -16.76 28.39 23.06
N ALA A 300 -17.52 28.81 22.07
CA ALA A 300 -17.87 30.21 21.90
C ALA A 300 -18.72 30.64 23.13
N ILE A 301 -18.04 31.08 24.17
CA ILE A 301 -18.73 31.60 25.36
C ILE A 301 -19.29 32.98 24.99
N THR A 302 -20.54 33.00 24.60
CA THR A 302 -21.28 34.27 24.51
C THR A 302 -21.59 34.70 25.94
N ILE A 303 -20.70 35.51 26.52
CA ILE A 303 -20.97 36.14 27.82
C ILE A 303 -22.01 37.19 27.58
N ILE A 304 -23.25 36.91 27.97
CA ILE A 304 -24.29 37.92 28.03
C ILE A 304 -24.01 38.75 29.30
N THR A 305 -23.33 39.88 29.13
CA THR A 305 -23.04 40.79 30.22
C THR A 305 -24.33 41.53 30.57
N PRO A 306 -24.88 41.42 31.81
CA PRO A 306 -26.01 42.20 32.26
C PRO A 306 -25.73 43.70 32.07
N ASP A 307 -26.74 44.50 31.74
CA ASP A 307 -26.58 45.94 31.46
C ASP A 307 -25.89 46.71 32.59
N ALA A 308 -26.07 46.25 33.82
CA ALA A 308 -25.41 46.84 35.01
C ALA A 308 -23.87 46.61 35.03
N LEU A 309 -23.36 45.62 34.26
CA LEU A 309 -21.92 45.31 34.16
C LEU A 309 -21.33 45.76 32.82
N ARG A 310 -22.11 46.39 31.95
CA ARG A 310 -21.59 46.98 30.71
C ARG A 310 -20.84 48.26 31.03
N LEU A 311 -19.59 48.33 30.49
CA LEU A 311 -18.79 49.53 30.58
C LEU A 311 -19.53 50.66 29.84
N GLN A 312 -19.87 51.72 30.56
CA GLN A 312 -20.52 52.92 29.98
C GLN A 312 -19.54 53.80 29.19
N HIS A 313 -18.23 53.61 29.44
CA HIS A 313 -17.17 54.32 28.73
C HIS A 313 -16.08 53.31 28.29
N GLU A 314 -15.57 53.54 27.11
CA GLU A 314 -14.44 52.73 26.58
C GLU A 314 -13.18 52.98 27.44
N PRO A 315 -12.57 51.95 28.03
CA PRO A 315 -11.36 52.13 28.83
C PRO A 315 -10.21 52.58 27.91
N ARG A 316 -9.79 53.80 28.03
CA ARG A 316 -8.60 54.31 27.36
C ARG A 316 -7.39 54.09 28.25
N ALA A 317 -6.40 53.41 27.75
CA ALA A 317 -5.10 53.26 28.44
C ALA A 317 -4.38 54.63 28.40
N ASP A 318 -4.28 55.30 29.55
CA ASP A 318 -3.46 56.48 29.70
C ASP A 318 -2.11 56.10 30.33
N CYS A 319 -1.14 55.80 29.45
CA CYS A 319 0.21 55.45 29.88
C CYS A 319 0.95 56.63 30.55
N ALA A 320 0.57 57.87 30.28
CA ALA A 320 1.16 59.07 30.90
C ALA A 320 0.89 59.15 32.41
N ARG A 321 -0.17 58.50 32.89
CA ARG A 321 -0.52 58.43 34.32
C ARG A 321 0.58 57.76 35.15
N TYR A 322 1.40 56.90 34.55
CA TYR A 322 2.48 56.18 35.21
C TYR A 322 3.83 56.91 35.15
N ASP A 323 3.96 57.97 34.34
CA ASP A 323 5.18 58.77 34.26
C ASP A 323 5.45 59.58 35.55
N THR A 324 4.43 59.85 36.37
CA THR A 324 4.60 60.43 37.68
C THR A 324 5.32 59.55 38.69
N LEU A 325 5.26 58.19 38.52
CA LEU A 325 5.98 57.22 39.37
C LEU A 325 7.50 57.21 39.12
N ARG A 326 7.93 57.68 37.97
CA ARG A 326 9.35 57.76 37.59
C ARG A 326 10.10 58.97 38.19
N ARG A 327 9.35 59.96 38.74
CA ARG A 327 9.93 61.21 39.32
C ARG A 327 10.07 61.17 40.83
N ALA A 328 9.75 60.03 41.47
CA ALA A 328 9.81 59.85 42.92
C ALA A 328 10.93 58.94 43.39
N SER A 329 12.09 58.93 42.68
CA SER A 329 13.32 58.27 43.12
C SER A 329 14.54 59.16 42.93
#